data_9df8031b450c50c21ca0295161053f58
#
_entry.id   9df8031b450c50c21ca0295161053f58
#
_cell.length_a   1.000
_cell.length_b   1.000
_cell.length_c   1.000
_cell.angle_alpha   90.00
_cell.angle_beta   90.00
_cell.angle_gamma   90.00
#
_symmetry.space_group_name_H-M   'P 1'
#
loop_
_entity.id
_entity.type
_entity.pdbx_description
1 polymer ?
#
loop_
_entity_poly.entity_id
_entity_poly.type
_entity_poly.pdbx_seq_one_letter_code
_entity_poly.pdbx_strand_id
1 'polypeptide(L)'
;MNLNFKKWTGTTEFERVRECYEAFYTEKGHQEDLAHYFRTLYHLIKFVKISDVVVEYKDKRRYTSLVRAQLSAYELALLFYNGLSPYGEGFKPWIEEFGLLEHLDTKHLLLDPSHVGLYDKNAFK
;
A
#
# COMPACT_ATOMS: atom_id res chain seq x y z
N MET A 1 13.74 -12.62 4.83
CA MET A 1 13.17 -11.79 5.90
C MET A 1 12.31 -12.65 6.80
N ASN A 2 12.57 -12.58 8.08
CA ASN A 2 11.85 -13.39 9.05
C ASN A 2 10.90 -12.50 9.87
N LEU A 3 9.61 -12.55 9.55
CA LEU A 3 8.59 -11.81 10.26
C LEU A 3 7.94 -12.74 11.28
N ASN A 4 8.17 -12.46 12.56
CA ASN A 4 7.65 -13.29 13.64
C ASN A 4 6.71 -12.48 14.53
N PHE A 5 5.40 -12.60 14.29
CA PHE A 5 4.37 -11.89 15.04
C PHE A 5 4.39 -12.18 16.53
N LYS A 6 4.88 -13.33 16.95
CA LYS A 6 4.91 -13.72 18.38
C LYS A 6 5.83 -12.85 19.23
N LYS A 7 6.77 -12.14 18.58
CA LYS A 7 7.72 -11.26 19.28
C LYS A 7 7.23 -9.82 19.39
N TRP A 8 6.10 -9.50 18.78
CA TRP A 8 5.64 -8.11 18.67
C TRP A 8 4.64 -7.79 19.76
N THR A 9 4.70 -6.55 20.26
CA THR A 9 3.95 -6.12 21.43
C THR A 9 2.60 -5.47 21.12
N GLY A 10 2.27 -5.32 19.83
CA GLY A 10 1.00 -4.74 19.43
C GLY A 10 -0.19 -5.52 19.98
N THR A 11 -1.20 -4.79 20.46
CA THR A 11 -2.39 -5.40 21.07
C THR A 11 -3.43 -5.81 20.06
N THR A 12 -3.43 -5.19 18.87
CA THR A 12 -4.34 -5.51 17.78
C THR A 12 -3.55 -6.07 16.60
N GLU A 13 -4.25 -6.75 15.70
CA GLU A 13 -3.62 -7.26 14.49
C GLU A 13 -3.05 -6.12 13.64
N PHE A 14 -3.78 -5.00 13.57
CA PHE A 14 -3.30 -3.82 12.86
C PHE A 14 -1.97 -3.31 13.42
N GLU A 15 -1.87 -3.21 14.76
CA GLU A 15 -0.64 -2.76 15.40
C GLU A 15 0.51 -3.72 15.16
N ARG A 16 0.25 -5.03 15.22
CA ARG A 16 1.27 -6.05 14.96
C ARG A 16 1.78 -5.99 13.53
N VAL A 17 0.88 -5.81 12.56
CA VAL A 17 1.27 -5.65 11.16
C VAL A 17 2.14 -4.42 10.98
N ARG A 18 1.75 -3.29 11.59
CA ARG A 18 2.54 -2.06 11.53
C ARG A 18 3.95 -2.25 12.10
N GLU A 19 4.06 -2.87 13.26
CA GLU A 19 5.36 -3.13 13.89
C GLU A 19 6.24 -4.02 13.02
N CYS A 20 5.67 -5.08 12.46
CA CYS A 20 6.39 -5.97 11.55
C CYS A 20 6.92 -5.24 10.33
N TYR A 21 6.09 -4.43 9.70
CA TYR A 21 6.50 -3.70 8.52
C TYR A 21 7.55 -2.64 8.86
N GLU A 22 7.42 -1.95 9.99
CA GLU A 22 8.42 -0.98 10.42
C GLU A 22 9.79 -1.63 10.58
N ALA A 23 9.84 -2.80 11.19
CA ALA A 23 11.10 -3.52 11.35
C ALA A 23 11.72 -3.88 10.00
N PHE A 24 10.90 -4.34 9.04
CA PHE A 24 11.37 -4.63 7.69
C PHE A 24 11.85 -3.36 6.98
N TYR A 25 11.06 -2.29 7.07
CA TYR A 25 11.33 -1.02 6.39
C TYR A 25 12.65 -0.41 6.84
N THR A 26 12.96 -0.52 8.13
CA THR A 26 14.18 0.08 8.70
C THR A 26 15.39 -0.83 8.63
N GLU A 27 15.22 -2.09 8.21
CA GLU A 27 16.30 -3.06 8.15
C GLU A 27 17.11 -2.92 6.86
N LYS A 28 18.45 -2.97 6.98
CA LYS A 28 19.41 -3.15 5.86
C LYS A 28 19.19 -2.23 4.64
N GLY A 29 18.82 -0.98 4.88
CA GLY A 29 18.70 -0.01 3.80
C GLY A 29 17.40 -0.07 3.01
N HIS A 30 16.46 -0.94 3.35
CA HIS A 30 15.15 -0.99 2.69
C HIS A 30 14.44 0.36 2.76
N GLN A 31 14.65 1.09 3.86
CA GLN A 31 14.01 2.38 4.07
C GLN A 31 14.27 3.36 2.93
N GLU A 32 15.53 3.46 2.49
CA GLU A 32 15.90 4.41 1.46
C GLU A 32 15.25 4.07 0.11
N ASP A 33 15.38 2.81 -0.30
CA ASP A 33 14.84 2.35 -1.59
C ASP A 33 13.32 2.42 -1.62
N LEU A 34 12.67 1.93 -0.57
CA LEU A 34 11.20 1.90 -0.50
C LEU A 34 10.63 3.30 -0.34
N ALA A 35 11.30 4.16 0.43
CA ALA A 35 10.83 5.53 0.62
C ALA A 35 10.81 6.28 -0.72
N HIS A 36 11.86 6.15 -1.52
CA HIS A 36 11.91 6.77 -2.83
C HIS A 36 10.82 6.24 -3.75
N TYR A 37 10.67 4.92 -3.80
CA TYR A 37 9.70 4.26 -4.66
C TYR A 37 8.26 4.69 -4.32
N PHE A 38 7.88 4.58 -3.04
CA PHE A 38 6.51 4.91 -2.62
C PHE A 38 6.23 6.41 -2.65
N ARG A 39 7.25 7.25 -2.43
CA ARG A 39 7.10 8.70 -2.59
C ARG A 39 6.79 9.05 -4.05
N THR A 40 7.50 8.44 -4.98
CA THR A 40 7.25 8.65 -6.41
C THR A 40 5.84 8.21 -6.78
N LEU A 41 5.43 7.03 -6.32
CA LEU A 41 4.09 6.51 -6.58
C LEU A 41 3.03 7.44 -5.98
N TYR A 42 3.23 7.89 -4.74
CA TYR A 42 2.32 8.83 -4.08
C TYR A 42 2.14 10.11 -4.91
N HIS A 43 3.23 10.67 -5.40
CA HIS A 43 3.16 11.91 -6.16
C HIS A 43 2.51 11.72 -7.53
N LEU A 44 2.67 10.56 -8.15
CA LEU A 44 1.97 10.25 -9.39
C LEU A 44 0.45 10.21 -9.17
N ILE A 45 0.02 9.53 -8.12
CA ILE A 45 -1.40 9.46 -7.78
C ILE A 45 -1.94 10.83 -7.37
N LYS A 46 -1.17 11.58 -6.58
CA LYS A 46 -1.53 12.94 -6.17
C LYS A 46 -1.71 13.85 -7.38
N PHE A 47 -0.79 13.77 -8.35
CA PHE A 47 -0.88 14.57 -9.56
C PHE A 47 -2.22 14.35 -10.27
N VAL A 48 -2.65 13.11 -10.39
CA VAL A 48 -3.95 12.80 -11.00
C VAL A 48 -5.10 13.29 -10.11
N LYS A 49 -5.01 13.05 -8.80
CA LYS A 49 -6.06 13.40 -7.84
C LYS A 49 -6.40 14.88 -7.85
N ILE A 50 -5.39 15.75 -7.91
CA ILE A 50 -5.60 17.21 -7.82
C ILE A 50 -5.61 17.89 -9.19
N SER A 51 -5.54 17.13 -10.28
CA SER A 51 -5.48 17.69 -11.63
C SER A 51 -6.72 18.50 -11.98
N ASP A 52 -6.50 19.71 -12.52
CA ASP A 52 -7.56 20.58 -13.05
C ASP A 52 -7.93 20.20 -14.50
N VAL A 53 -7.07 19.43 -15.17
CA VAL A 53 -7.28 18.98 -16.55
C VAL A 53 -8.09 17.71 -16.57
N VAL A 54 -7.77 16.76 -15.71
CA VAL A 54 -8.52 15.52 -15.54
C VAL A 54 -9.45 15.72 -14.35
N VAL A 55 -10.69 16.13 -14.61
CA VAL A 55 -11.62 16.56 -13.55
C VAL A 55 -12.55 15.43 -13.10
N GLU A 56 -13.08 14.65 -14.06
CA GLU A 56 -14.04 13.61 -13.74
C GLU A 56 -13.38 12.40 -13.09
N TYR A 57 -14.04 11.84 -12.09
CA TYR A 57 -13.53 10.70 -11.33
C TYR A 57 -13.21 9.50 -12.23
N LYS A 58 -14.08 9.20 -13.20
CA LYS A 58 -13.85 8.05 -14.09
C LYS A 58 -12.55 8.20 -14.90
N ASP A 59 -12.20 9.42 -15.28
CA ASP A 59 -10.97 9.69 -16.01
C ASP A 59 -9.77 9.62 -15.10
N LYS A 60 -9.88 10.15 -13.88
CA LYS A 60 -8.84 9.99 -12.86
C LYS A 60 -8.58 8.51 -12.59
N ARG A 61 -9.64 7.73 -12.52
CA ARG A 61 -9.56 6.28 -12.30
C ARG A 61 -8.81 5.57 -13.44
N ARG A 62 -9.00 6.00 -14.68
CA ARG A 62 -8.26 5.47 -15.83
C ARG A 62 -6.77 5.70 -15.68
N TYR A 63 -6.38 6.92 -15.34
CA TYR A 63 -4.96 7.25 -15.19
C TYR A 63 -4.33 6.53 -14.00
N THR A 64 -5.01 6.47 -12.87
CA THR A 64 -4.48 5.74 -11.71
C THR A 64 -4.39 4.24 -11.98
N SER A 65 -5.28 3.69 -12.80
CA SER A 65 -5.21 2.30 -13.23
C SER A 65 -3.99 2.02 -14.09
N LEU A 66 -3.58 2.98 -14.93
CA LEU A 66 -2.34 2.86 -15.71
C LEU A 66 -1.12 2.84 -14.79
N VAL A 67 -1.11 3.68 -13.76
CA VAL A 67 -0.03 3.68 -12.78
C VAL A 67 0.01 2.34 -12.05
N ARG A 68 -1.15 1.87 -11.58
CA ARG A 68 -1.26 0.57 -10.90
C ARG A 68 -0.73 -0.57 -11.78
N ALA A 69 -1.01 -0.53 -13.07
CA ALA A 69 -0.60 -1.58 -14.00
C ALA A 69 0.92 -1.71 -14.12
N GLN A 70 1.68 -0.71 -13.68
CA GLN A 70 3.15 -0.76 -13.67
C GLN A 70 3.70 -1.51 -12.45
N LEU A 71 2.87 -1.81 -11.48
CA LEU A 71 3.31 -2.46 -10.24
C LEU A 71 3.33 -3.97 -10.42
N SER A 72 4.44 -4.60 -10.00
CA SER A 72 4.53 -6.05 -9.96
C SER A 72 3.69 -6.60 -8.81
N ALA A 73 3.48 -7.91 -8.81
CA ALA A 73 2.74 -8.59 -7.75
C ALA A 73 3.36 -8.33 -6.37
N TYR A 74 4.69 -8.38 -6.29
CA TYR A 74 5.40 -8.14 -5.02
C TYR A 74 5.34 -6.67 -4.61
N GLU A 75 5.39 -5.76 -5.58
CA GLU A 75 5.27 -4.33 -5.31
C GLU A 75 3.89 -3.98 -4.76
N LEU A 76 2.83 -4.63 -5.27
CA LEU A 76 1.48 -4.46 -4.73
C LEU A 76 1.39 -4.94 -3.28
N ALA A 77 2.02 -6.06 -2.96
CA ALA A 77 2.05 -6.57 -1.59
C ALA A 77 2.80 -5.61 -0.66
N LEU A 78 3.92 -5.05 -1.12
CA LEU A 78 4.65 -4.05 -0.34
C LEU A 78 3.83 -2.77 -0.17
N LEU A 79 3.12 -2.33 -1.20
CA LEU A 79 2.22 -1.19 -1.11
C LEU A 79 1.14 -1.40 -0.06
N PHE A 80 0.56 -2.60 -0.04
CA PHE A 80 -0.45 -2.97 0.95
C PHE A 80 0.07 -2.72 2.37
N TYR A 81 1.23 -3.24 2.71
CA TYR A 81 1.78 -3.10 4.05
C TYR A 81 2.30 -1.69 4.32
N ASN A 82 2.85 -1.02 3.31
CA ASN A 82 3.30 0.36 3.45
C ASN A 82 2.16 1.29 3.82
N GLY A 83 1.00 1.13 3.19
CA GLY A 83 -0.18 1.95 3.48
C GLY A 83 -0.72 1.77 4.90
N LEU A 84 -0.41 0.65 5.54
CA LEU A 84 -0.79 0.39 6.94
C LEU A 84 0.25 0.92 7.93
N SER A 85 1.44 1.27 7.46
CA SER A 85 2.55 1.72 8.30
C SER A 85 2.53 3.24 8.48
N PRO A 86 3.25 3.77 9.48
CA PRO A 86 3.40 5.22 9.62
C PRO A 86 4.03 5.89 8.40
N TYR A 87 4.80 5.15 7.61
CA TYR A 87 5.49 5.70 6.43
C TYR A 87 4.55 5.97 5.26
N GLY A 88 3.44 5.24 5.18
CA GLY A 88 2.50 5.34 4.07
C GLY A 88 1.05 5.59 4.46
N GLU A 89 0.76 5.86 5.73
CA GLU A 89 -0.63 6.02 6.16
C GLU A 89 -1.35 7.18 5.49
N GLY A 90 -0.61 8.21 5.06
CA GLY A 90 -1.20 9.32 4.31
C GLY A 90 -1.64 8.92 2.90
N PHE A 91 -1.12 7.81 2.40
CA PHE A 91 -1.47 7.29 1.07
C PHE A 91 -2.68 6.35 1.12
N LYS A 92 -2.95 5.76 2.27
CA LYS A 92 -4.02 4.76 2.42
C LYS A 92 -5.38 5.23 1.90
N PRO A 93 -5.84 6.48 2.17
CA PRO A 93 -7.12 6.93 1.64
C PRO A 93 -7.20 6.89 0.12
N TRP A 94 -6.11 7.18 -0.57
CA TRP A 94 -6.09 7.14 -2.04
C TRP A 94 -5.92 5.73 -2.58
N ILE A 95 -5.23 4.86 -1.86
CA ILE A 95 -5.19 3.43 -2.19
C ILE A 95 -6.63 2.89 -2.20
N GLU A 96 -7.42 3.29 -1.21
CA GLU A 96 -8.82 2.88 -1.11
C GLU A 96 -9.69 3.56 -2.16
N GLU A 97 -9.52 4.87 -2.36
CA GLU A 97 -10.34 5.62 -3.32
C GLU A 97 -10.16 5.10 -4.74
N PHE A 98 -8.93 4.82 -5.16
CA PHE A 98 -8.62 4.45 -6.53
C PHE A 98 -8.49 2.95 -6.75
N GLY A 99 -8.76 2.13 -5.74
CA GLY A 99 -8.69 0.68 -5.87
C GLY A 99 -7.34 0.18 -6.31
N LEU A 100 -6.27 0.72 -5.73
CA LEU A 100 -4.92 0.41 -6.18
C LEU A 100 -4.50 -1.02 -5.89
N LEU A 101 -5.23 -1.74 -5.06
CA LEU A 101 -4.95 -3.12 -4.69
C LEU A 101 -5.84 -4.12 -5.41
N GLU A 102 -6.55 -3.70 -6.47
CA GLU A 102 -7.49 -4.56 -7.20
C GLU A 102 -6.85 -5.86 -7.69
N HIS A 103 -5.60 -5.80 -8.13
CA HIS A 103 -4.90 -6.97 -8.67
C HIS A 103 -3.96 -7.64 -7.67
N LEU A 104 -4.02 -7.28 -6.41
CA LEU A 104 -3.21 -7.91 -5.38
C LEU A 104 -3.65 -9.36 -5.17
N ASP A 105 -2.70 -10.27 -5.17
CA ASP A 105 -2.94 -11.68 -4.82
C ASP A 105 -3.04 -11.79 -3.29
N THR A 106 -4.27 -11.63 -2.79
CA THR A 106 -4.52 -11.62 -1.35
C THR A 106 -4.42 -13.00 -0.70
N LYS A 107 -4.41 -14.06 -1.51
CA LYS A 107 -4.33 -15.43 -1.00
C LYS A 107 -2.89 -15.90 -0.79
N HIS A 108 -1.95 -15.42 -1.60
CA HIS A 108 -0.60 -15.97 -1.62
C HIS A 108 0.48 -14.94 -1.24
N LEU A 109 0.23 -13.66 -1.41
CA LEU A 109 1.24 -12.63 -1.20
C LEU A 109 1.08 -11.83 0.10
N LEU A 110 0.01 -12.04 0.85
CA LEU A 110 -0.12 -11.46 2.19
C LEU A 110 0.40 -12.44 3.23
N LEU A 111 0.91 -11.90 4.33
CA LEU A 111 1.38 -12.71 5.46
C LEU A 111 0.24 -13.55 6.03
N ASP A 112 -0.98 -13.01 5.99
CA ASP A 112 -2.19 -13.71 6.37
C ASP A 112 -3.33 -13.18 5.50
N PRO A 113 -4.14 -14.05 4.85
CA PRO A 113 -5.26 -13.58 4.01
C PRO A 113 -6.28 -12.72 4.75
N SER A 114 -6.41 -12.88 6.07
CA SER A 114 -7.33 -12.08 6.87
C SER A 114 -6.93 -10.60 6.94
N HIS A 115 -5.69 -10.25 6.59
CA HIS A 115 -5.21 -8.87 6.59
C HIS A 115 -5.99 -7.97 5.64
N VAL A 116 -6.71 -8.54 4.65
CA VAL A 116 -7.56 -7.73 3.75
C VAL A 116 -8.57 -6.88 4.51
N GLY A 117 -8.98 -7.31 5.69
CA GLY A 117 -9.90 -6.57 6.54
C GLY A 117 -9.33 -5.28 7.12
N LEU A 118 -8.03 -5.04 6.98
CA LEU A 118 -7.37 -3.82 7.46
C LEU A 118 -7.52 -2.66 6.48
N TYR A 119 -8.07 -2.90 5.31
CA TYR A 119 -8.42 -1.88 4.31
C TYR A 119 -9.92 -1.87 4.08
N ASP A 120 -10.43 -0.71 3.63
CA ASP A 120 -11.77 -0.66 3.05
C ASP A 120 -11.80 -1.53 1.80
N LYS A 121 -12.90 -2.24 1.59
CA LYS A 121 -13.02 -3.15 0.44
C LYS A 121 -12.89 -2.44 -0.92
N ASN A 122 -13.10 -1.13 -0.97
CA ASN A 122 -12.92 -0.35 -2.19
C ASN A 122 -11.47 -0.36 -2.67
N ALA A 123 -10.49 -0.58 -1.77
CA ALA A 123 -9.08 -0.69 -2.16
C ALA A 123 -8.86 -1.81 -3.17
N PHE A 124 -9.70 -2.85 -3.16
CA PHE A 124 -9.57 -4.05 -4.01
C PHE A 124 -10.51 -4.02 -5.22
N LYS A 125 -11.17 -2.94 -5.47
CA LYS A 125 -12.07 -2.75 -6.60
C LYS A 125 -11.50 -1.77 -7.60
#